data_ab71e48eda79ae57370e3d72d864b880
#
_entry.id   ab71e48eda79ae57370e3d72d864b880
#
_cell.length_a   1.000
_cell.length_b   1.000
_cell.length_c   1.000
_cell.angle_alpha   90.00
_cell.angle_beta   90.00
_cell.angle_gamma   90.00
#
_symmetry.space_group_name_H-M   'P 1'
#
loop_
_entity.id
_entity.type
_entity.pdbx_description
1 polymer ?
#
loop_
_entity_poly.entity_id
_entity_poly.type
_entity_poly.pdbx_seq_one_letter_code
_entity_poly.pdbx_strand_id
1 'polypeptide(L)'
;MQAEDIAVPECGGGESFALMVMGHSMAPEFLEGEIIIIEPEGLAQDGSYVLAWHNEEWTFRQLLRRESGWVLHPLSPEFADAPLPDLSAVRGVIIQKALPGRRRASKFYV
;
A
#
# COMPACT_ATOMS: atom_id res chain seq x y z
N MET A 1 14.26 7.33 8.95
CA MET A 1 13.55 6.94 7.74
C MET A 1 12.34 7.82 7.55
N GLN A 2 12.08 8.13 6.37
CA GLN A 2 10.94 8.97 6.05
C GLN A 2 10.07 8.28 5.02
N ALA A 3 8.86 7.95 5.39
CA ALA A 3 7.93 7.37 4.43
C ALA A 3 7.35 8.52 3.62
N GLU A 4 7.81 8.66 2.41
CA GLU A 4 7.37 9.77 1.59
C GLU A 4 5.97 9.57 1.05
N ASP A 5 5.53 8.31 0.98
CA ASP A 5 4.22 8.01 0.46
C ASP A 5 3.15 7.94 1.53
N ILE A 6 3.53 7.72 2.77
CA ILE A 6 2.58 7.54 3.86
C ILE A 6 3.20 7.92 5.19
N ALA A 7 2.34 8.20 6.16
CA ALA A 7 2.74 8.43 7.53
C ALA A 7 2.29 7.22 8.34
N VAL A 8 3.24 6.56 8.99
CA VAL A 8 2.99 5.29 9.66
C VAL A 8 2.74 5.51 11.15
N PRO A 9 1.60 5.07 11.68
CA PRO A 9 1.33 5.20 13.10
C PRO A 9 2.12 4.17 13.88
N GLU A 10 2.23 4.39 15.16
CA GLU A 10 2.93 3.48 16.03
C GLU A 10 2.00 2.47 16.64
N CYS A 11 1.02 2.02 15.97
CA CYS A 11 0.17 1.00 16.55
C CYS A 11 0.81 -0.35 16.34
N GLY A 12 0.74 -1.17 17.33
CA GLY A 12 1.18 -2.53 17.19
C GLY A 12 0.01 -3.43 16.95
N GLY A 13 0.28 -4.62 16.51
CA GLY A 13 -0.68 -5.67 16.51
C GLY A 13 -1.65 -5.64 15.37
N GLY A 14 -2.67 -6.40 15.44
CA GLY A 14 -3.49 -6.81 14.35
C GLY A 14 -4.70 -5.95 14.02
N GLU A 15 -4.76 -4.73 14.49
CA GLU A 15 -5.92 -3.88 14.20
C GLU A 15 -5.71 -3.08 12.92
N SER A 16 -6.78 -2.94 12.15
CA SER A 16 -6.74 -2.09 10.97
C SER A 16 -6.42 -0.66 11.37
N PHE A 17 -5.76 0.04 10.48
CA PHE A 17 -5.44 1.44 10.73
C PHE A 17 -5.50 2.22 9.43
N ALA A 18 -5.57 3.55 9.59
CA ALA A 18 -5.75 4.45 8.46
C ALA A 18 -4.49 5.26 8.23
N LEU A 19 -4.15 5.45 6.98
CA LEU A 19 -3.02 6.30 6.58
C LEU A 19 -3.47 7.20 5.46
N MET A 20 -2.79 8.34 5.33
CA MET A 20 -3.04 9.25 4.22
C MET A 20 -2.01 8.99 3.13
N VAL A 21 -2.48 8.90 1.90
CA VAL A 21 -1.60 8.74 0.75
C VAL A 21 -0.84 10.03 0.52
N MET A 22 0.47 9.93 0.37
CA MET A 22 1.34 11.06 0.07
C MET A 22 2.13 10.71 -1.17
N GLY A 23 2.32 11.70 -2.04
CA GLY A 23 3.00 11.45 -3.29
C GLY A 23 2.06 10.88 -4.34
N HIS A 24 2.62 10.44 -5.46
CA HIS A 24 1.79 10.03 -6.58
C HIS A 24 2.24 8.72 -7.22
N SER A 25 3.01 7.92 -6.51
CA SER A 25 3.51 6.67 -7.07
C SER A 25 2.40 5.67 -7.39
N MET A 26 1.23 5.83 -6.78
CA MET A 26 0.11 4.94 -7.00
C MET A 26 -1.05 5.63 -7.71
N ALA A 27 -0.79 6.77 -8.33
CA ALA A 27 -1.79 7.42 -9.16
C ALA A 27 -1.97 6.60 -10.43
N PRO A 28 -3.15 6.59 -11.03
CA PRO A 28 -4.34 7.38 -10.66
C PRO A 28 -5.28 6.69 -9.67
N GLU A 29 -5.02 5.43 -9.31
CA GLU A 29 -5.95 4.73 -8.43
C GLU A 29 -5.96 5.33 -7.03
N PHE A 30 -4.78 5.75 -6.54
CA PHE A 30 -4.66 6.35 -5.22
C PHE A 30 -4.00 7.71 -5.38
N LEU A 31 -4.72 8.75 -4.99
CA LEU A 31 -4.25 10.11 -5.13
C LEU A 31 -3.83 10.68 -3.79
N GLU A 32 -2.89 11.59 -3.82
CA GLU A 32 -2.42 12.22 -2.60
C GLU A 32 -3.60 12.83 -1.85
N GLY A 33 -3.63 12.61 -0.54
CA GLY A 33 -4.70 13.11 0.30
C GLY A 33 -5.81 12.11 0.57
N GLU A 34 -5.87 11.04 -0.21
CA GLU A 34 -6.86 10.00 0.07
C GLU A 34 -6.45 9.21 1.29
N ILE A 35 -7.44 8.67 1.98
CA ILE A 35 -7.21 7.88 3.18
C ILE A 35 -7.34 6.40 2.81
N ILE A 36 -6.36 5.61 3.18
CA ILE A 36 -6.40 4.17 2.95
C ILE A 36 -6.49 3.46 4.29
N ILE A 37 -7.21 2.36 4.29
CA ILE A 37 -7.37 1.51 5.48
C ILE A 37 -6.55 0.26 5.23
N ILE A 38 -5.71 -0.08 6.18
CA ILE A 38 -4.75 -1.17 6.07
C ILE A 38 -5.07 -2.24 7.08
N GLU A 39 -5.09 -3.48 6.63
CA GLU A 39 -5.29 -4.64 7.48
C GLU A 39 -3.94 -5.33 7.65
N PRO A 40 -3.31 -5.24 8.82
CA PRO A 40 -1.96 -5.81 8.99
C PRO A 40 -1.92 -7.32 8.81
N GLU A 41 -3.03 -8.00 9.11
CA GLU A 41 -3.06 -9.44 8.98
C GLU A 41 -3.84 -9.89 7.78
N GLY A 42 -4.06 -8.99 6.83
CA GLY A 42 -4.75 -9.33 5.61
C GLY A 42 -3.93 -10.30 4.76
N LEU A 43 -4.63 -11.07 3.96
CA LEU A 43 -3.99 -12.05 3.10
C LEU A 43 -3.57 -11.38 1.79
N ALA A 44 -2.28 -11.20 1.61
CA ALA A 44 -1.75 -10.60 0.39
C ALA A 44 -1.74 -11.63 -0.72
N GLN A 45 -2.18 -11.23 -1.90
CA GLN A 45 -2.18 -12.08 -3.06
C GLN A 45 -1.91 -11.25 -4.30
N ASP A 46 -1.80 -11.92 -5.43
CA ASP A 46 -1.53 -11.25 -6.69
C ASP A 46 -2.61 -10.20 -6.93
N GLY A 47 -2.17 -8.96 -7.13
CA GLY A 47 -3.08 -7.85 -7.36
C GLY A 47 -3.43 -7.03 -6.13
N SER A 48 -3.11 -7.51 -4.94
CA SER A 48 -3.40 -6.76 -3.71
C SER A 48 -2.60 -5.46 -3.68
N TYR A 49 -3.21 -4.42 -3.11
CA TYR A 49 -2.45 -3.22 -2.78
C TYR A 49 -1.91 -3.43 -1.37
N VAL A 50 -0.63 -3.16 -1.18
CA VAL A 50 0.03 -3.53 0.07
C VAL A 50 0.90 -2.40 0.59
N LEU A 51 1.14 -2.46 1.90
CA LEU A 51 2.11 -1.65 2.57
C LEU A 51 3.27 -2.57 2.91
N ALA A 52 4.47 -2.21 2.48
CA ALA A 52 5.66 -3.04 2.66
C ALA A 52 6.78 -2.24 3.27
N TRP A 53 7.64 -2.94 4.00
CA TRP A 53 8.89 -2.36 4.50
C TRP A 53 9.98 -2.83 3.54
N HIS A 54 10.50 -1.90 2.75
CA HIS A 54 11.41 -2.26 1.66
C HIS A 54 12.51 -1.21 1.56
N ASN A 55 13.75 -1.65 1.50
CA ASN A 55 14.90 -0.76 1.41
C ASN A 55 14.88 0.27 2.54
N GLU A 56 14.51 -0.20 3.74
CA GLU A 56 14.52 0.62 4.95
C GLU A 56 13.52 1.76 4.92
N GLU A 57 12.46 1.63 4.14
CA GLU A 57 11.38 2.63 4.17
C GLU A 57 10.05 1.96 3.90
N TRP A 58 8.99 2.63 4.36
CA TRP A 58 7.64 2.17 4.11
C TRP A 58 7.28 2.47 2.66
N THR A 59 6.70 1.48 1.99
CA THR A 59 6.42 1.57 0.57
C THR A 59 5.01 1.07 0.31
N PHE A 60 4.25 1.85 -0.43
CA PHE A 60 2.86 1.53 -0.78
C PHE A 60 2.84 1.21 -2.28
N ARG A 61 2.52 -0.03 -2.63
CA ARG A 61 2.58 -0.50 -4.02
C ARG A 61 1.52 -1.56 -4.24
N GLN A 62 1.37 -1.97 -5.49
CA GLN A 62 0.56 -3.14 -5.83
C GLN A 62 1.46 -4.36 -5.85
N LEU A 63 1.00 -5.44 -5.25
CA LEU A 63 1.75 -6.68 -5.22
C LEU A 63 1.35 -7.51 -6.43
N LEU A 64 2.33 -7.90 -7.23
CA LEU A 64 2.08 -8.71 -8.41
C LEU A 64 2.95 -9.95 -8.37
N ARG A 65 2.41 -11.05 -8.89
CA ARG A 65 3.14 -12.29 -8.99
C ARG A 65 3.72 -12.42 -10.40
N ARG A 66 5.00 -12.71 -10.45
CA ARG A 66 5.72 -12.92 -11.71
C ARG A 66 6.36 -14.29 -11.65
N GLU A 67 6.88 -14.76 -12.79
CA GLU A 67 7.51 -16.08 -12.83
C GLU A 67 8.66 -16.21 -11.86
N SER A 68 9.40 -15.15 -11.64
CA SER A 68 10.58 -15.20 -10.79
C SER A 68 10.28 -14.83 -9.35
N GLY A 69 9.02 -14.60 -9.00
CA GLY A 69 8.66 -14.26 -7.63
C GLY A 69 7.68 -13.11 -7.59
N TRP A 70 7.76 -12.33 -6.52
CA TRP A 70 6.82 -11.23 -6.30
C TRP A 70 7.47 -9.91 -6.66
N VAL A 71 6.63 -8.93 -6.99
CA VAL A 71 7.09 -7.60 -7.38
C VAL A 71 6.20 -6.57 -6.72
N LEU A 72 6.81 -5.51 -6.21
CA LEU A 72 6.10 -4.31 -5.78
C LEU A 72 6.02 -3.39 -6.98
N HIS A 73 4.80 -3.13 -7.44
CA HIS A 73 4.56 -2.44 -8.69
C HIS A 73 3.89 -1.10 -8.44
N PRO A 74 4.53 0.01 -8.77
CA PRO A 74 3.87 1.31 -8.71
C PRO A 74 2.91 1.45 -9.89
N LEU A 75 1.82 2.18 -9.70
CA LEU A 75 0.87 2.39 -10.78
C LEU A 75 1.30 3.53 -11.70
N SER A 76 2.08 4.45 -11.17
CA SER A 76 2.57 5.56 -11.97
C SER A 76 3.79 5.12 -12.78
N PRO A 77 3.82 5.40 -14.08
CA PRO A 77 4.95 4.97 -14.91
C PRO A 77 6.26 5.68 -14.59
N GLU A 78 6.22 6.70 -13.75
CA GLU A 78 7.43 7.40 -13.37
C GLU A 78 8.25 6.63 -12.34
N PHE A 79 7.72 5.56 -11.80
CA PHE A 79 8.39 4.77 -10.77
C PHE A 79 8.64 3.36 -11.29
N ALA A 80 9.56 2.67 -10.67
CA ALA A 80 9.98 1.36 -11.16
C ALA A 80 9.52 0.25 -10.23
N ASP A 81 9.35 -0.95 -10.80
CA ASP A 81 9.04 -2.14 -10.02
C ASP A 81 10.20 -2.49 -9.11
N ALA A 82 9.89 -3.13 -8.00
CA ALA A 82 10.88 -3.59 -7.05
C ALA A 82 10.65 -5.08 -6.77
N PRO A 83 11.58 -5.95 -7.11
CA PRO A 83 11.38 -7.37 -6.87
C PRO A 83 11.48 -7.72 -5.40
N LEU A 84 10.72 -8.71 -4.99
CA LEU A 84 10.75 -9.24 -3.62
C LEU A 84 11.04 -10.73 -3.68
N PRO A 85 11.92 -11.22 -2.82
CA PRO A 85 12.19 -12.65 -2.78
C PRO A 85 11.01 -13.43 -2.21
N ASP A 86 10.26 -12.82 -1.30
CA ASP A 86 9.08 -13.45 -0.71
C ASP A 86 8.21 -12.36 -0.14
N LEU A 87 7.21 -12.73 0.64
CA LEU A 87 6.25 -11.78 1.18
C LEU A 87 6.59 -11.26 2.57
N SER A 88 7.79 -11.54 3.05
CA SER A 88 8.13 -11.13 4.42
C SER A 88 8.17 -9.61 4.59
N ALA A 89 8.36 -8.87 3.50
CA ALA A 89 8.38 -7.41 3.58
C ALA A 89 6.99 -6.81 3.64
N VAL A 90 5.96 -7.57 3.30
CA VAL A 90 4.59 -7.07 3.28
C VAL A 90 4.07 -6.96 4.71
N ARG A 91 3.61 -5.77 5.08
CA ARG A 91 3.18 -5.50 6.45
C ARG A 91 1.70 -5.26 6.57
N GLY A 92 0.99 -5.19 5.47
CA GLY A 92 -0.45 -5.01 5.52
C GLY A 92 -1.03 -4.93 4.13
N VAL A 93 -2.34 -5.12 4.05
CA VAL A 93 -3.09 -5.11 2.80
C VAL A 93 -4.10 -3.98 2.88
N ILE A 94 -4.19 -3.20 1.81
CA ILE A 94 -5.16 -2.12 1.75
C ILE A 94 -6.53 -2.71 1.44
N ILE A 95 -7.49 -2.44 2.31
CA ILE A 95 -8.83 -3.00 2.15
C ILE A 95 -9.85 -1.96 1.71
N GLN A 96 -9.53 -0.67 1.83
CA GLN A 96 -10.49 0.36 1.54
C GLN A 96 -9.78 1.69 1.36
N LYS A 97 -10.36 2.58 0.55
CA LYS A 97 -9.90 3.96 0.51
C LYS A 97 -11.10 4.89 0.61
N ALA A 98 -10.85 6.11 1.06
CA ALA A 98 -11.89 7.13 1.16
C ALA A 98 -11.27 8.50 0.91
N LEU A 99 -12.04 9.37 0.30
CA LEU A 99 -11.66 10.77 0.18
C LEU A 99 -12.05 11.49 1.46
N PRO A 100 -11.16 12.29 2.04
CA PRO A 100 -11.52 13.04 3.24
C PRO A 100 -12.73 13.89 2.97
N GLY A 101 -13.69 13.85 3.88
CA GLY A 101 -14.90 14.65 3.77
C GLY A 101 -15.92 14.16 2.77
N ARG A 102 -15.69 13.01 2.15
CA ARG A 102 -16.60 12.50 1.13
C ARG A 102 -16.93 11.05 1.43
N ARG A 103 -17.95 10.85 2.23
CA ARG A 103 -18.31 9.51 2.65
C ARG A 103 -18.64 8.58 1.50
N ARG A 104 -19.22 9.12 0.43
CA ARG A 104 -19.68 8.30 -0.67
C ARG A 104 -18.57 7.92 -1.63
N ALA A 105 -17.37 8.40 -1.39
CA ALA A 105 -16.26 8.12 -2.28
C ALA A 105 -15.43 6.93 -1.79
N SER A 106 -15.91 6.17 -0.83
CA SER A 106 -15.20 4.99 -0.37
C SER A 106 -15.16 3.91 -1.43
N LYS A 107 -14.07 3.19 -1.48
CA LYS A 107 -13.90 2.07 -2.39
C LYS A 107 -13.22 0.94 -1.64
N PHE A 108 -13.71 -0.28 -1.84
CA PHE A 108 -13.19 -1.45 -1.15
C PHE A 108 -12.38 -2.29 -2.10
N TYR A 109 -11.36 -2.95 -1.58
CA TYR A 109 -10.41 -3.74 -2.37
C TYR A 109 -10.38 -5.21 -1.96
N VAL A 110 -11.20 -5.58 -1.01
CA VAL A 110 -11.33 -6.98 -0.62
C VAL A 110 -12.78 -7.33 -0.37
#